data_3daa69d5d259d86241f80777539baf62
#
_entry.id   3daa69d5d259d86241f80777539baf62
#
_cell.length_a   1.000
_cell.length_b   1.000
_cell.length_c   1.000
_cell.angle_alpha   90.00
_cell.angle_beta   90.00
_cell.angle_gamma   90.00
#
_symmetry.space_group_name_H-M   'P 1'
#
loop_
_entity.id
_entity.type
_entity.pdbx_description
1 polymer ?
#
loop_
_entity_poly.entity_id
_entity_poly.type
_entity_poly.pdbx_seq_one_letter_code
_entity_poly.pdbx_strand_id
1 'polypeptide(L)'
;ERANAGESYSIIATEGDWYKVALTNGRAAYVANWVVSLNDSTEQTSTAQKPSSNRKKGTLKGVTIAIDPGHGGNDHGTTGVRGTDEKDINLKTAELLKSKLRAAGANVILTRESDIYVDLRKRVSIGHQAEADAFISIHYDATEDSSITGITTYYTNSYQKELAEYVHAGLSKKVSIRDRGVQPGNYLVLRENRQKAILIELGFLSNASEERTITTDYYREQATLGIY
;
A
#
# COMPACT_ATOMS: atom_id res chain seq x y z
N GLU A 1 20.36 -12.38 20.82
CA GLU A 1 19.03 -12.65 21.43
C GLU A 1 17.98 -12.15 20.44
N ARG A 2 16.87 -12.86 20.31
CA ARG A 2 15.72 -12.45 19.51
C ARG A 2 14.59 -12.09 20.45
N ALA A 3 13.92 -10.95 20.21
CA ALA A 3 12.65 -10.64 20.85
C ALA A 3 11.58 -11.60 20.32
N ASN A 4 10.76 -12.15 21.21
CA ASN A 4 9.64 -13.00 20.82
C ASN A 4 8.34 -12.19 20.76
N ALA A 5 7.38 -12.67 19.99
CA ALA A 5 6.08 -12.02 19.92
C ALA A 5 5.40 -12.04 21.31
N GLY A 6 4.91 -10.88 21.75
CA GLY A 6 4.23 -10.70 23.04
C GLY A 6 5.16 -10.27 24.19
N GLU A 7 6.47 -10.19 23.98
CA GLU A 7 7.39 -9.62 24.97
C GLU A 7 7.31 -8.09 24.97
N SER A 8 7.45 -7.48 26.15
CA SER A 8 7.43 -6.03 26.33
C SER A 8 8.80 -5.54 26.82
N TYR A 9 9.26 -4.44 26.25
CA TYR A 9 10.55 -3.83 26.56
C TYR A 9 10.38 -2.34 26.78
N SER A 10 11.17 -1.76 27.71
CA SER A 10 11.20 -0.31 27.88
C SER A 10 12.07 0.34 26.81
N ILE A 11 11.51 1.31 26.09
CA ILE A 11 12.24 2.13 25.14
C ILE A 11 13.08 3.13 25.90
N ILE A 12 14.39 3.18 25.64
CA ILE A 12 15.34 4.10 26.26
C ILE A 12 15.85 5.17 25.30
N ALA A 13 15.70 4.97 23.99
CA ALA A 13 15.96 5.98 22.96
C ALA A 13 15.25 5.62 21.66
N THR A 14 15.06 6.63 20.80
CA THR A 14 14.59 6.47 19.41
C THR A 14 15.66 6.99 18.47
N GLU A 15 16.13 6.16 17.54
CA GLU A 15 17.18 6.47 16.58
C GLU A 15 16.66 6.18 15.17
N GLY A 16 16.10 7.18 14.50
CA GLY A 16 15.45 7.00 13.20
C GLY A 16 14.32 5.98 13.27
N ASP A 17 14.44 4.93 12.49
CA ASP A 17 13.46 3.83 12.42
C ASP A 17 13.65 2.76 13.53
N TRP A 18 14.50 2.98 14.51
CA TRP A 18 14.84 2.01 15.53
C TRP A 18 14.53 2.50 16.93
N TYR A 19 13.93 1.65 17.74
CA TYR A 19 13.88 1.81 19.19
C TYR A 19 15.06 1.09 19.83
N LYS A 20 15.83 1.81 20.63
CA LYS A 20 16.78 1.23 21.55
C LYS A 20 16.03 0.81 22.81
N VAL A 21 16.05 -0.46 23.14
CA VAL A 21 15.30 -1.03 24.26
C VAL A 21 16.21 -1.60 25.31
N ALA A 22 15.79 -1.49 26.59
CA ALA A 22 16.50 -2.08 27.71
C ALA A 22 16.17 -3.58 27.81
N LEU A 23 17.21 -4.39 27.94
CA LEU A 23 17.11 -5.82 28.23
C LEU A 23 17.23 -6.07 29.74
N THR A 24 16.63 -7.18 30.21
CA THR A 24 16.64 -7.58 31.63
C THR A 24 18.01 -7.83 32.21
N ASN A 25 19.02 -8.08 31.37
CA ASN A 25 20.42 -8.29 31.74
C ASN A 25 21.26 -6.99 31.81
N GLY A 26 20.60 -5.82 31.75
CA GLY A 26 21.26 -4.51 31.77
C GLY A 26 21.90 -4.07 30.43
N ARG A 27 21.76 -4.87 29.37
CA ARG A 27 22.22 -4.55 28.02
C ARG A 27 21.10 -3.81 27.26
N ALA A 28 21.45 -3.17 26.17
CA ALA A 28 20.50 -2.60 25.23
C ALA A 28 20.48 -3.41 23.94
N ALA A 29 19.32 -3.43 23.28
CA ALA A 29 19.13 -3.95 21.94
C ALA A 29 18.39 -2.94 21.07
N TYR A 30 18.40 -3.16 19.77
CA TYR A 30 17.65 -2.36 18.82
C TYR A 30 16.52 -3.19 18.22
N VAL A 31 15.33 -2.60 18.13
CA VAL A 31 14.17 -3.19 17.48
C VAL A 31 13.60 -2.16 16.51
N ALA A 32 13.26 -2.60 15.31
CA ALA A 32 12.65 -1.72 14.32
C ALA A 32 11.27 -1.25 14.82
N ASN A 33 11.00 0.06 14.72
CA ASN A 33 9.77 0.66 15.25
C ASN A 33 8.50 0.14 14.55
N TRP A 34 8.62 -0.40 13.33
CA TRP A 34 7.52 -0.95 12.54
C TRP A 34 7.16 -2.42 12.86
N VAL A 35 7.92 -3.10 13.73
CA VAL A 35 7.61 -4.50 14.15
C VAL A 35 7.08 -4.60 15.58
N VAL A 36 6.87 -3.46 16.26
CA VAL A 36 6.39 -3.39 17.64
C VAL A 36 5.20 -2.45 17.76
N SER A 37 4.38 -2.67 18.79
CA SER A 37 3.32 -1.74 19.18
C SER A 37 3.77 -1.01 20.44
N LEU A 38 3.52 0.32 20.52
CA LEU A 38 3.77 1.09 21.72
C LEU A 38 2.62 0.89 22.71
N ASN A 39 2.94 0.50 23.94
CA ASN A 39 2.01 0.52 25.05
C ASN A 39 2.35 1.75 25.89
N ASP A 40 1.58 2.83 25.76
CA ASP A 40 1.67 3.96 26.69
C ASP A 40 1.15 3.53 28.03
N SER A 41 2.00 3.58 29.07
CA SER A 41 1.67 3.24 30.45
C SER A 41 0.83 4.33 31.15
N THR A 42 0.27 5.27 30.43
CA THR A 42 -0.73 6.21 30.91
C THR A 42 -2.11 5.70 30.50
N GLU A 43 -2.83 5.15 31.48
CA GLU A 43 -4.27 4.91 31.37
C GLU A 43 -4.98 6.20 30.92
N GLN A 44 -5.12 6.37 29.62
CA GLN A 44 -6.23 7.10 29.04
C GLN A 44 -6.97 6.10 28.17
N THR A 45 -8.04 5.55 28.73
CA THR A 45 -9.14 4.97 27.99
C THR A 45 -9.68 5.98 27.00
N SER A 46 -8.98 6.18 25.91
CA SER A 46 -9.57 6.75 24.72
C SER A 46 -10.01 5.58 23.85
N THR A 47 -11.19 5.05 24.13
CA THR A 47 -12.05 4.55 23.06
C THR A 47 -12.34 5.74 22.17
N ALA A 48 -11.37 6.13 21.35
CA ALA A 48 -11.61 6.97 20.21
C ALA A 48 -12.42 6.11 19.23
N GLN A 49 -13.73 6.00 19.50
CA GLN A 49 -14.67 5.74 18.44
C GLN A 49 -14.37 6.80 17.38
N LYS A 50 -13.78 6.37 16.27
CA LYS A 50 -13.68 7.18 15.06
C LYS A 50 -15.08 7.75 14.85
N PRO A 51 -15.28 9.07 14.84
CA PRO A 51 -16.62 9.63 14.78
C PRO A 51 -17.32 9.01 13.58
N SER A 52 -18.51 8.42 13.80
CA SER A 52 -19.38 8.00 12.73
C SER A 52 -19.74 9.29 11.99
N SER A 53 -18.93 9.58 10.96
CA SER A 53 -19.05 10.83 10.24
C SER A 53 -20.37 10.79 9.48
N ASN A 54 -21.22 11.80 9.67
CA ASN A 54 -22.20 12.21 8.68
C ASN A 54 -21.44 12.63 7.41
N ARG A 55 -20.81 11.65 6.74
CA ARG A 55 -19.99 11.86 5.54
C ARG A 55 -20.93 12.30 4.43
N LYS A 56 -20.73 13.50 3.93
CA LYS A 56 -21.46 13.98 2.77
C LYS A 56 -21.15 13.04 1.60
N LYS A 57 -22.17 12.39 1.04
CA LYS A 57 -22.04 11.49 -0.12
C LYS A 57 -21.26 12.20 -1.24
N GLY A 58 -20.25 11.54 -1.79
CA GLY A 58 -19.40 12.07 -2.85
C GLY A 58 -18.18 12.88 -2.38
N THR A 59 -17.83 12.83 -1.07
CA THR A 59 -16.56 13.40 -0.57
C THR A 59 -15.79 12.38 0.26
N LEU A 60 -14.44 12.48 0.22
CA LEU A 60 -13.54 11.69 1.05
C LEU A 60 -13.06 12.46 2.29
N LYS A 61 -13.74 13.55 2.66
CA LYS A 61 -13.38 14.34 3.85
C LYS A 61 -13.41 13.48 5.11
N GLY A 62 -12.30 13.49 5.87
CA GLY A 62 -12.12 12.69 7.08
C GLY A 62 -11.79 11.22 6.81
N VAL A 63 -11.47 10.86 5.56
CA VAL A 63 -10.92 9.55 5.20
C VAL A 63 -9.40 9.67 5.08
N THR A 64 -8.66 8.76 5.68
CA THR A 64 -7.21 8.62 5.50
C THR A 64 -6.92 7.41 4.62
N ILE A 65 -6.15 7.59 3.56
CA ILE A 65 -5.79 6.53 2.62
C ILE A 65 -4.26 6.44 2.54
N ALA A 66 -3.72 5.25 2.80
CA ALA A 66 -2.33 4.93 2.53
C ALA A 66 -2.22 4.36 1.11
N ILE A 67 -1.40 4.97 0.27
CA ILE A 67 -1.04 4.45 -1.05
C ILE A 67 0.37 3.92 -0.96
N ASP A 68 0.57 2.71 -1.45
CA ASP A 68 1.85 2.02 -1.46
C ASP A 68 2.36 1.86 -2.90
N PRO A 69 3.23 2.74 -3.40
CA PRO A 69 3.94 2.48 -4.65
C PRO A 69 4.88 1.30 -4.45
N GLY A 70 4.59 0.14 -5.05
CA GLY A 70 5.41 -1.06 -4.91
C GLY A 70 6.86 -0.84 -5.30
N HIS A 71 7.76 -1.67 -4.76
CA HIS A 71 9.20 -1.62 -5.06
C HIS A 71 9.89 -0.31 -4.66
N GLY A 72 11.07 -0.02 -5.21
CA GLY A 72 11.82 1.23 -4.99
C GLY A 72 13.29 0.99 -4.64
N GLY A 73 14.16 1.94 -4.95
CA GLY A 73 15.60 1.85 -4.74
C GLY A 73 16.22 0.68 -5.49
N ASN A 74 16.87 -0.23 -4.79
CA ASN A 74 17.50 -1.43 -5.37
C ASN A 74 16.50 -2.52 -5.77
N ASP A 75 15.25 -2.44 -5.34
CA ASP A 75 14.16 -3.29 -5.78
C ASP A 75 13.47 -2.64 -6.98
N HIS A 76 13.82 -3.06 -8.18
CA HIS A 76 13.27 -2.52 -9.42
C HIS A 76 11.83 -3.02 -9.70
N GLY A 77 11.41 -4.10 -9.01
CA GLY A 77 10.26 -4.87 -9.44
C GLY A 77 10.56 -5.58 -10.76
N THR A 78 9.57 -5.69 -11.59
CA THR A 78 9.75 -6.17 -12.96
C THR A 78 10.36 -5.08 -13.85
N THR A 79 11.29 -5.49 -14.73
CA THR A 79 11.70 -4.67 -15.86
C THR A 79 10.97 -5.15 -17.12
N GLY A 80 10.17 -4.30 -17.71
CA GLY A 80 9.41 -4.58 -18.91
C GLY A 80 10.28 -4.86 -20.12
N VAL A 81 9.68 -5.45 -21.14
CA VAL A 81 10.40 -5.82 -22.39
C VAL A 81 10.97 -4.62 -23.17
N ARG A 82 10.51 -3.43 -22.85
CA ARG A 82 10.98 -2.13 -23.41
C ARG A 82 11.89 -1.36 -22.45
N GLY A 83 12.25 -1.96 -21.31
CA GLY A 83 13.13 -1.37 -20.31
C GLY A 83 12.42 -0.48 -19.28
N THR A 84 11.10 -0.59 -19.12
CA THR A 84 10.37 0.13 -18.07
C THR A 84 10.58 -0.57 -16.74
N ASP A 85 11.13 0.10 -15.74
CA ASP A 85 11.16 -0.42 -14.37
C ASP A 85 9.81 -0.19 -13.69
N GLU A 86 9.29 -1.24 -13.07
CA GLU A 86 7.99 -1.22 -12.38
C GLU A 86 7.95 -0.17 -11.28
N LYS A 87 9.02 -0.06 -10.49
CA LYS A 87 9.12 0.93 -9.40
C LYS A 87 8.83 2.37 -9.85
N ASP A 88 9.23 2.73 -11.08
CA ASP A 88 9.11 4.10 -11.59
C ASP A 88 7.67 4.42 -11.99
N ILE A 89 6.99 3.48 -12.66
CA ILE A 89 5.59 3.69 -13.03
C ILE A 89 4.65 3.53 -11.83
N ASN A 90 5.00 2.69 -10.83
CA ASN A 90 4.28 2.61 -9.57
C ASN A 90 4.26 3.97 -8.86
N LEU A 91 5.42 4.62 -8.74
CA LEU A 91 5.52 5.93 -8.09
C LEU A 91 4.70 6.99 -8.83
N LYS A 92 4.86 7.10 -10.16
CA LYS A 92 4.10 8.05 -10.99
C LYS A 92 2.58 7.85 -10.87
N THR A 93 2.15 6.60 -10.87
CA THR A 93 0.71 6.26 -10.73
C THR A 93 0.19 6.61 -9.33
N ALA A 94 0.97 6.32 -8.29
CA ALA A 94 0.60 6.62 -6.91
C ALA A 94 0.51 8.14 -6.65
N GLU A 95 1.42 8.94 -7.20
CA GLU A 95 1.39 10.41 -7.11
C GLU A 95 0.15 11.00 -7.77
N LEU A 96 -0.21 10.47 -8.94
CA LEU A 96 -1.41 10.91 -9.65
C LEU A 96 -2.68 10.53 -8.87
N LEU A 97 -2.75 9.32 -8.31
CA LEU A 97 -3.85 8.88 -7.47
C LEU A 97 -3.94 9.72 -6.17
N LYS A 98 -2.80 9.99 -5.51
CA LYS A 98 -2.71 10.89 -4.35
C LYS A 98 -3.35 12.25 -4.64
N SER A 99 -3.05 12.83 -5.80
CA SER A 99 -3.58 14.13 -6.20
C SER A 99 -5.10 14.12 -6.33
N LYS A 100 -5.68 13.08 -6.95
CA LYS A 100 -7.13 12.93 -7.12
C LYS A 100 -7.84 12.72 -5.78
N LEU A 101 -7.35 11.82 -4.95
CA LEU A 101 -7.93 11.54 -3.64
C LEU A 101 -7.87 12.75 -2.70
N ARG A 102 -6.77 13.52 -2.73
CA ARG A 102 -6.67 14.79 -1.99
C ARG A 102 -7.65 15.85 -2.49
N ALA A 103 -7.82 15.96 -3.80
CA ALA A 103 -8.82 16.87 -4.39
C ALA A 103 -10.27 16.52 -3.95
N ALA A 104 -10.54 15.24 -3.68
CA ALA A 104 -11.80 14.77 -3.10
C ALA A 104 -11.91 14.94 -1.58
N GLY A 105 -10.86 15.44 -0.93
CA GLY A 105 -10.84 15.76 0.50
C GLY A 105 -10.23 14.68 1.41
N ALA A 106 -9.64 13.62 0.86
CA ALA A 106 -8.94 12.61 1.65
C ALA A 106 -7.63 13.15 2.23
N ASN A 107 -7.26 12.66 3.41
CA ASN A 107 -5.89 12.67 3.86
C ASN A 107 -5.15 11.50 3.20
N VAL A 108 -4.06 11.77 2.46
CA VAL A 108 -3.35 10.73 1.71
C VAL A 108 -1.88 10.70 2.09
N ILE A 109 -1.40 9.50 2.41
CA ILE A 109 -0.02 9.19 2.78
C ILE A 109 0.53 8.21 1.76
N LEU A 110 1.76 8.43 1.30
CA LEU A 110 2.50 7.46 0.50
C LEU A 110 3.49 6.70 1.40
N THR A 111 3.68 5.41 1.13
CA THR A 111 4.73 4.62 1.81
C THR A 111 6.14 5.02 1.40
N ARG A 112 6.29 5.58 0.18
CA ARG A 112 7.48 6.28 -0.32
C ARG A 112 7.08 7.42 -1.26
N GLU A 113 7.83 8.49 -1.26
CA GLU A 113 7.63 9.67 -2.11
C GLU A 113 8.82 9.90 -3.08
N SER A 114 9.75 8.96 -3.11
CA SER A 114 10.93 8.99 -3.99
C SER A 114 11.38 7.57 -4.33
N ASP A 115 12.43 7.42 -5.14
CA ASP A 115 13.02 6.13 -5.49
C ASP A 115 13.89 5.60 -4.35
N ILE A 116 13.26 5.12 -3.27
CA ILE A 116 13.88 4.47 -2.12
C ILE A 116 13.26 3.12 -1.87
N TYR A 117 14.06 2.17 -1.38
CA TYR A 117 13.54 0.89 -0.89
C TYR A 117 12.84 1.06 0.46
N VAL A 118 11.65 0.49 0.59
CA VAL A 118 10.91 0.40 1.85
C VAL A 118 10.54 -1.06 2.11
N ASP A 119 10.96 -1.60 3.26
CA ASP A 119 10.62 -2.97 3.66
C ASP A 119 9.11 -3.20 3.71
N LEU A 120 8.65 -4.41 3.35
CA LEU A 120 7.22 -4.73 3.25
C LEU A 120 6.45 -4.50 4.56
N ARG A 121 7.06 -4.87 5.72
CA ARG A 121 6.42 -4.63 7.02
C ARG A 121 6.39 -3.15 7.39
N LYS A 122 7.41 -2.40 6.97
CA LYS A 122 7.41 -0.94 7.14
C LYS A 122 6.30 -0.27 6.34
N ARG A 123 6.01 -0.75 5.12
CA ARG A 123 4.86 -0.26 4.32
C ARG A 123 3.54 -0.43 5.08
N VAL A 124 3.31 -1.62 5.63
CA VAL A 124 2.13 -1.91 6.47
C VAL A 124 2.09 -1.01 7.71
N SER A 125 3.24 -0.87 8.39
CA SER A 125 3.35 -0.03 9.58
C SER A 125 3.04 1.44 9.32
N ILE A 126 3.48 2.00 8.19
CA ILE A 126 3.15 3.38 7.77
C ILE A 126 1.63 3.57 7.68
N GLY A 127 0.92 2.62 7.05
CA GLY A 127 -0.53 2.64 7.00
C GLY A 127 -1.18 2.55 8.38
N HIS A 128 -0.67 1.69 9.26
CA HIS A 128 -1.17 1.53 10.64
C HIS A 128 -0.92 2.78 11.49
N GLN A 129 0.28 3.37 11.45
CA GLN A 129 0.62 4.58 12.20
C GLN A 129 -0.21 5.79 11.76
N ALA A 130 -0.58 5.82 10.49
CA ALA A 130 -1.46 6.85 9.94
C ALA A 130 -2.94 6.62 10.25
N GLU A 131 -3.29 5.52 10.93
CA GLU A 131 -4.67 5.09 11.16
C GLU A 131 -5.51 5.11 9.85
N ALA A 132 -4.89 4.67 8.74
CA ALA A 132 -5.51 4.75 7.44
C ALA A 132 -6.80 3.89 7.39
N ASP A 133 -7.84 4.42 6.76
CA ASP A 133 -9.11 3.71 6.54
C ASP A 133 -8.98 2.64 5.45
N ALA A 134 -8.07 2.89 4.49
CA ALA A 134 -7.76 1.99 3.40
C ALA A 134 -6.26 2.03 3.06
N PHE A 135 -5.75 0.90 2.57
CA PHE A 135 -4.40 0.75 2.06
C PHE A 135 -4.47 0.24 0.62
N ILE A 136 -3.84 0.94 -0.32
CA ILE A 136 -3.87 0.63 -1.75
C ILE A 136 -2.43 0.47 -2.25
N SER A 137 -2.02 -0.77 -2.54
CA SER A 137 -0.73 -1.08 -3.15
C SER A 137 -0.86 -1.06 -4.68
N ILE A 138 0.06 -0.38 -5.35
CA ILE A 138 0.07 -0.17 -6.80
C ILE A 138 1.25 -0.93 -7.39
N HIS A 139 0.95 -1.78 -8.36
CA HIS A 139 1.88 -2.66 -9.06
C HIS A 139 1.56 -2.80 -10.55
N TYR A 140 2.52 -3.35 -11.30
CA TYR A 140 2.38 -3.79 -12.68
C TYR A 140 3.04 -5.15 -12.83
N ASP A 141 2.27 -6.13 -13.25
CA ASP A 141 2.60 -7.55 -13.24
C ASP A 141 3.58 -7.95 -14.38
N ALA A 142 4.15 -9.14 -14.23
CA ALA A 142 4.90 -9.82 -15.28
C ALA A 142 4.78 -11.33 -15.15
N THR A 143 4.93 -12.00 -16.27
CA THR A 143 4.97 -13.47 -16.34
C THR A 143 5.85 -13.92 -17.51
N GLU A 144 6.32 -15.18 -17.46
CA GLU A 144 7.07 -15.79 -18.56
C GLU A 144 6.25 -15.88 -19.86
N ASP A 145 4.93 -16.10 -19.74
CA ASP A 145 4.02 -16.07 -20.90
C ASP A 145 3.68 -14.63 -21.27
N SER A 146 4.40 -14.09 -22.25
CA SER A 146 4.20 -12.74 -22.76
C SER A 146 2.85 -12.49 -23.45
N SER A 147 2.01 -13.51 -23.64
CA SER A 147 0.64 -13.37 -24.15
C SER A 147 -0.36 -12.93 -23.07
N ILE A 148 0.02 -13.04 -21.80
CA ILE A 148 -0.84 -12.65 -20.66
C ILE A 148 -0.93 -11.13 -20.58
N THR A 149 -2.15 -10.64 -20.36
CA THR A 149 -2.50 -9.22 -20.31
C THR A 149 -3.59 -8.95 -19.29
N GLY A 150 -3.76 -7.70 -18.87
CA GLY A 150 -4.95 -7.23 -18.15
C GLY A 150 -4.71 -6.80 -16.71
N ILE A 151 -5.77 -6.25 -16.11
CA ILE A 151 -5.79 -5.76 -14.73
C ILE A 151 -6.29 -6.84 -13.77
N THR A 152 -5.69 -6.91 -12.59
CA THR A 152 -6.15 -7.75 -11.48
C THR A 152 -6.16 -6.95 -10.18
N THR A 153 -7.15 -7.15 -9.33
CA THR A 153 -7.13 -6.60 -7.97
C THR A 153 -7.13 -7.73 -6.95
N TYR A 154 -6.15 -7.70 -6.06
CA TYR A 154 -5.96 -8.73 -5.04
C TYR A 154 -6.41 -8.30 -3.66
N TYR A 155 -6.94 -9.27 -2.91
CA TYR A 155 -7.19 -9.20 -1.47
C TYR A 155 -6.70 -10.49 -0.80
N THR A 156 -6.45 -10.47 0.52
CA THR A 156 -6.09 -11.69 1.27
C THR A 156 -7.19 -12.06 2.27
N ASN A 157 -7.62 -11.12 3.08
CA ASN A 157 -8.63 -11.34 4.12
C ASN A 157 -10.04 -10.98 3.62
N SER A 158 -11.06 -11.69 4.10
CA SER A 158 -12.45 -11.50 3.66
C SER A 158 -12.96 -10.05 3.83
N TYR A 159 -12.54 -9.36 4.89
CA TYR A 159 -12.92 -7.95 5.14
C TYR A 159 -12.32 -6.95 4.15
N GLN A 160 -11.36 -7.37 3.34
CA GLN A 160 -10.73 -6.56 2.28
C GLN A 160 -11.45 -6.69 0.94
N LYS A 161 -12.17 -7.80 0.74
CA LYS A 161 -12.79 -8.17 -0.54
C LYS A 161 -13.73 -7.12 -1.09
N GLU A 162 -14.58 -6.56 -0.24
CA GLU A 162 -15.54 -5.52 -0.63
C GLU A 162 -14.84 -4.29 -1.24
N LEU A 163 -13.74 -3.82 -0.65
CA LEU A 163 -12.96 -2.72 -1.21
C LEU A 163 -12.37 -3.10 -2.56
N ALA A 164 -11.83 -4.33 -2.69
CA ALA A 164 -11.28 -4.81 -3.96
C ALA A 164 -12.34 -4.82 -5.07
N GLU A 165 -13.55 -5.30 -4.78
CA GLU A 165 -14.66 -5.34 -5.74
C GLU A 165 -15.09 -3.94 -6.20
N TYR A 166 -15.24 -2.98 -5.26
CA TYR A 166 -15.63 -1.62 -5.62
C TYR A 166 -14.57 -0.90 -6.45
N VAL A 167 -13.31 -0.97 -6.03
CA VAL A 167 -12.20 -0.33 -6.75
C VAL A 167 -12.01 -0.97 -8.11
N HIS A 168 -12.03 -2.31 -8.20
CA HIS A 168 -11.88 -3.02 -9.46
C HIS A 168 -13.01 -2.69 -10.45
N ALA A 169 -14.25 -2.63 -9.99
CA ALA A 169 -15.40 -2.26 -10.80
C ALA A 169 -15.33 -0.81 -11.34
N GLY A 170 -14.69 0.09 -10.60
CA GLY A 170 -14.38 1.44 -11.09
C GLY A 170 -13.27 1.44 -12.14
N LEU A 171 -12.19 0.72 -11.84
CA LEU A 171 -11.02 0.60 -12.70
C LEU A 171 -11.36 -0.03 -14.06
N SER A 172 -12.06 -1.17 -14.08
CA SER A 172 -12.43 -1.90 -15.31
C SER A 172 -13.33 -1.10 -16.25
N LYS A 173 -14.08 -0.11 -15.73
CA LYS A 173 -14.88 0.80 -16.56
C LYS A 173 -14.06 1.88 -17.25
N LYS A 174 -12.84 2.15 -16.79
CA LYS A 174 -12.01 3.27 -17.26
C LYS A 174 -10.87 2.83 -18.17
N VAL A 175 -10.34 1.63 -17.97
CA VAL A 175 -9.25 1.11 -18.79
C VAL A 175 -9.76 0.10 -19.83
N SER A 176 -9.13 0.09 -21.01
CA SER A 176 -9.55 -0.73 -22.16
C SER A 176 -8.70 -2.00 -22.33
N ILE A 177 -7.98 -2.43 -21.29
CA ILE A 177 -7.26 -3.69 -21.30
C ILE A 177 -8.08 -4.80 -20.62
N ARG A 178 -7.65 -6.05 -20.77
CA ARG A 178 -8.38 -7.22 -20.28
C ARG A 178 -8.69 -7.11 -18.79
N ASP A 179 -9.94 -7.35 -18.43
CA ASP A 179 -10.37 -7.51 -17.05
C ASP A 179 -10.12 -8.96 -16.58
N ARG A 180 -9.29 -9.15 -15.56
CA ARG A 180 -8.98 -10.43 -14.93
C ARG A 180 -9.70 -10.61 -13.58
N GLY A 181 -10.44 -9.59 -13.16
CA GLY A 181 -11.28 -9.63 -11.97
C GLY A 181 -10.54 -9.43 -10.66
N VAL A 182 -11.30 -9.68 -9.60
CA VAL A 182 -10.82 -9.65 -8.22
C VAL A 182 -10.45 -11.07 -7.79
N GLN A 183 -9.25 -11.23 -7.23
CA GLN A 183 -8.71 -12.55 -6.87
C GLN A 183 -8.14 -12.56 -5.44
N PRO A 184 -8.20 -13.71 -4.73
CA PRO A 184 -7.44 -13.87 -3.51
C PRO A 184 -5.94 -13.95 -3.83
N GLY A 185 -5.10 -13.31 -2.99
CA GLY A 185 -3.64 -13.35 -3.13
C GLY A 185 -2.95 -13.34 -1.77
N ASN A 186 -1.80 -14.02 -1.67
CA ASN A 186 -1.05 -14.12 -0.42
C ASN A 186 0.10 -13.11 -0.38
N TYR A 187 -0.22 -11.84 -0.52
CA TYR A 187 0.75 -10.75 -0.42
C TYR A 187 0.94 -10.32 1.04
N LEU A 188 2.19 -10.12 1.47
CA LEU A 188 2.50 -9.72 2.85
C LEU A 188 1.79 -8.42 3.23
N VAL A 189 1.82 -7.42 2.36
CA VAL A 189 1.21 -6.11 2.60
C VAL A 189 -0.32 -6.16 2.75
N LEU A 190 -0.96 -7.23 2.28
CA LEU A 190 -2.39 -7.49 2.48
C LEU A 190 -2.63 -8.37 3.71
N ARG A 191 -1.86 -9.46 3.85
CA ARG A 191 -2.03 -10.45 4.91
C ARG A 191 -1.78 -9.88 6.30
N GLU A 192 -0.74 -9.06 6.45
CA GLU A 192 -0.38 -8.43 7.74
C GLU A 192 -1.11 -7.10 7.98
N ASN A 193 -1.93 -6.65 7.02
CA ASN A 193 -2.66 -5.39 7.15
C ASN A 193 -3.97 -5.60 7.93
N ARG A 194 -4.20 -4.73 8.92
CA ARG A 194 -5.44 -4.72 9.73
C ARG A 194 -6.53 -3.84 9.14
N GLN A 195 -6.19 -3.06 8.13
CA GLN A 195 -7.08 -2.16 7.41
C GLN A 195 -7.72 -2.87 6.21
N LYS A 196 -8.72 -2.25 5.59
CA LYS A 196 -9.15 -2.63 4.25
C LYS A 196 -7.99 -2.38 3.29
N ALA A 197 -7.34 -3.44 2.81
CA ALA A 197 -6.14 -3.36 1.98
C ALA A 197 -6.33 -4.11 0.67
N ILE A 198 -5.85 -3.54 -0.41
CA ILE A 198 -5.87 -4.14 -1.76
C ILE A 198 -4.53 -3.94 -2.45
N LEU A 199 -4.20 -4.84 -3.37
CA LEU A 199 -3.09 -4.70 -4.29
C LEU A 199 -3.64 -4.75 -5.71
N ILE A 200 -3.26 -3.79 -6.52
CA ILE A 200 -3.76 -3.64 -7.89
C ILE A 200 -2.61 -3.85 -8.86
N GLU A 201 -2.74 -4.85 -9.72
CA GLU A 201 -1.89 -5.04 -10.89
C GLU A 201 -2.53 -4.32 -12.07
N LEU A 202 -1.88 -3.26 -12.55
CA LEU A 202 -2.41 -2.35 -13.55
C LEU A 202 -2.02 -2.74 -14.99
N GLY A 203 -1.70 -4.00 -15.23
CA GLY A 203 -1.31 -4.56 -16.52
C GLY A 203 0.04 -5.24 -16.47
N PHE A 204 0.43 -5.89 -17.57
CA PHE A 204 1.62 -6.74 -17.66
C PHE A 204 2.74 -6.05 -18.45
N LEU A 205 3.86 -5.79 -17.78
CA LEU A 205 5.09 -5.27 -18.39
C LEU A 205 5.81 -6.30 -19.26
N SER A 206 5.53 -7.59 -19.07
CA SER A 206 6.05 -8.69 -19.92
C SER A 206 5.39 -8.77 -21.30
N ASN A 207 4.27 -8.07 -21.53
CA ASN A 207 3.64 -7.97 -22.85
C ASN A 207 3.99 -6.65 -23.51
N ALA A 208 4.74 -6.70 -24.64
CA ALA A 208 5.25 -5.50 -25.31
C ALA A 208 4.16 -4.52 -25.81
N SER A 209 2.98 -5.01 -26.16
CA SER A 209 1.86 -4.17 -26.58
C SER A 209 1.18 -3.51 -25.39
N GLU A 210 0.99 -4.27 -24.31
CA GLU A 210 0.40 -3.74 -23.09
C GLU A 210 1.34 -2.75 -22.39
N GLU A 211 2.66 -3.05 -22.32
CA GLU A 211 3.66 -2.10 -21.80
C GLU A 211 3.60 -0.74 -22.50
N ARG A 212 3.47 -0.72 -23.84
CA ARG A 212 3.28 0.55 -24.58
C ARG A 212 2.04 1.32 -24.13
N THR A 213 0.97 0.61 -23.79
CA THR A 213 -0.30 1.21 -23.38
C THR A 213 -0.23 1.72 -21.94
N ILE A 214 0.18 0.85 -21.00
CA ILE A 214 0.15 1.11 -19.57
C ILE A 214 1.18 2.15 -19.11
N THR A 215 2.23 2.37 -19.89
CA THR A 215 3.26 3.39 -19.63
C THR A 215 2.88 4.79 -20.11
N THR A 216 1.72 4.96 -20.79
CA THR A 216 1.25 6.29 -21.22
C THR A 216 0.63 7.07 -20.06
N ASP A 217 0.76 8.41 -20.13
CA ASP A 217 0.08 9.31 -19.18
C ASP A 217 -1.44 9.15 -19.25
N TYR A 218 -1.97 8.95 -20.46
CA TYR A 218 -3.41 8.72 -20.65
C TYR A 218 -3.90 7.48 -19.89
N TYR A 219 -3.19 6.36 -19.99
CA TYR A 219 -3.59 5.14 -19.28
C TYR A 219 -3.56 5.35 -17.76
N ARG A 220 -2.49 5.94 -17.23
CA ARG A 220 -2.39 6.23 -15.79
C ARG A 220 -3.49 7.18 -15.32
N GLU A 221 -3.84 8.17 -16.13
CA GLU A 221 -4.97 9.07 -15.85
C GLU A 221 -6.29 8.28 -15.76
N GLN A 222 -6.58 7.40 -16.73
CA GLN A 222 -7.81 6.60 -16.71
C GLN A 222 -7.81 5.59 -15.55
N ALA A 223 -6.70 4.91 -15.32
CA ALA A 223 -6.57 3.95 -14.22
C ALA A 223 -6.81 4.62 -12.85
N THR A 224 -6.17 5.76 -12.61
CA THR A 224 -6.33 6.49 -11.35
C THR A 224 -7.71 7.12 -11.19
N LEU A 225 -8.39 7.51 -12.27
CA LEU A 225 -9.81 7.90 -12.25
C LEU A 225 -10.73 6.71 -11.91
N GLY A 226 -10.38 5.51 -12.32
CA GLY A 226 -11.14 4.31 -12.01
C GLY A 226 -10.96 3.85 -10.56
N ILE A 227 -9.76 4.01 -10.00
CA ILE A 227 -9.46 3.67 -8.60
C ILE A 227 -10.11 4.68 -7.64
N TYR A 228 -10.11 5.95 -8.02
CA TYR A 228 -10.78 7.05 -7.31
C TYR A 228 -12.31 6.92 -7.34
#